data_8dd8c072cdf9cc90a4be82c015b3ee47
#
_entry.id   8dd8c072cdf9cc90a4be82c015b3ee47
#
_cell.length_a   1.000
_cell.length_b   1.000
_cell.length_c   1.000
_cell.angle_alpha   90.00
_cell.angle_beta   90.00
_cell.angle_gamma   90.00
#
_symmetry.space_group_name_H-M   'P 1'
#
loop_
_entity.id
_entity.type
_entity.pdbx_description
1 polymer ?
#
loop_
_entity_poly.entity_id
_entity_poly.type
_entity_poly.pdbx_seq_one_letter_code
_entity_poly.pdbx_strand_id
1 'polypeptide(L)'
;MNREARVKTGVPGLDELLGGGVLQGSTTLLIGPVGSLKSYLGQQFIREGLRTGERCAYMNTVQSLNKLNYQMKTTLKFDLKPYVEKGMLIFSDIHKLFFEKALRKMEIKDLERIEGRIAKMFKIVRGGRGLLHSLTPFFYMVEEEKAVPRFVQVLKAIAGAYGITLLLTLDEGAQSRYLEEGIKSFCDYVLATNVTEGGMRMLRVVKSLTKHDLEWHEISFVEDGVRVQVG
;
A
#
# COMPACT_ATOMS: atom_id res chain seq x y z
N MET A 1 -27.78 -13.99 -1.63
CA MET A 1 -26.86 -12.84 -1.40
C MET A 1 -25.46 -13.31 -1.78
N ASN A 2 -24.94 -12.86 -2.92
CA ASN A 2 -23.53 -13.11 -3.26
C ASN A 2 -22.68 -12.47 -2.16
N ARG A 3 -21.95 -13.27 -1.37
CA ARG A 3 -20.91 -12.75 -0.48
C ARG A 3 -19.85 -12.13 -1.38
N GLU A 4 -19.74 -10.81 -1.37
CA GLU A 4 -18.67 -10.11 -2.07
C GLU A 4 -17.34 -10.71 -1.63
N ALA A 5 -16.49 -11.06 -2.61
CA ALA A 5 -15.22 -11.71 -2.34
C ALA A 5 -14.31 -10.79 -1.50
N ARG A 6 -13.73 -11.34 -0.43
CA ARG A 6 -12.80 -10.63 0.46
C ARG A 6 -11.38 -11.10 0.24
N VAL A 7 -10.48 -10.17 0.31
CA VAL A 7 -9.04 -10.36 0.18
C VAL A 7 -8.41 -10.18 1.56
N LYS A 8 -7.81 -11.24 2.09
CA LYS A 8 -7.10 -11.19 3.37
C LYS A 8 -5.89 -10.29 3.28
N THR A 9 -5.63 -9.50 4.32
CA THR A 9 -4.44 -8.64 4.38
C THR A 9 -3.15 -9.44 4.65
N GLY A 10 -3.29 -10.63 5.22
CA GLY A 10 -2.17 -11.43 5.70
C GLY A 10 -1.57 -10.91 7.01
N VAL A 11 -2.26 -9.98 7.65
CA VAL A 11 -1.90 -9.45 8.98
C VAL A 11 -2.87 -10.04 10.01
N PRO A 12 -2.40 -10.93 10.90
CA PRO A 12 -3.25 -11.50 11.93
C PRO A 12 -3.91 -10.41 12.79
N GLY A 13 -5.20 -10.56 13.09
CA GLY A 13 -6.03 -9.60 13.81
C GLY A 13 -6.62 -8.50 12.90
N LEU A 14 -5.87 -7.98 11.92
CA LEU A 14 -6.41 -6.94 11.03
C LEU A 14 -7.57 -7.46 10.17
N ASP A 15 -7.48 -8.69 9.70
CA ASP A 15 -8.57 -9.30 8.92
C ASP A 15 -9.86 -9.43 9.74
N GLU A 16 -9.76 -9.67 11.04
CA GLU A 16 -10.90 -9.71 11.97
C GLU A 16 -11.56 -8.33 12.09
N LEU A 17 -10.74 -7.27 12.31
CA LEU A 17 -11.22 -5.89 12.36
C LEU A 17 -11.91 -5.45 11.06
N LEU A 18 -11.49 -6.02 9.93
CA LEU A 18 -12.07 -5.75 8.61
C LEU A 18 -13.22 -6.71 8.23
N GLY A 19 -13.65 -7.58 9.16
CA GLY A 19 -14.72 -8.55 8.89
C GLY A 19 -14.34 -9.62 7.87
N GLY A 20 -13.09 -10.06 7.89
CA GLY A 20 -12.52 -11.10 7.02
C GLY A 20 -11.61 -10.58 5.91
N GLY A 21 -11.17 -9.32 5.99
CA GLY A 21 -10.31 -8.66 5.01
C GLY A 21 -11.01 -7.55 4.22
N VAL A 22 -10.32 -6.95 3.26
CA VAL A 22 -10.87 -5.89 2.39
C VAL A 22 -11.67 -6.49 1.23
N LEU A 23 -12.60 -5.73 0.64
CA LEU A 23 -13.32 -6.19 -0.55
C LEU A 23 -12.38 -6.28 -1.75
N GLN A 24 -12.55 -7.30 -2.57
CA GLN A 24 -11.80 -7.44 -3.81
C GLN A 24 -12.03 -6.24 -4.73
N GLY A 25 -10.96 -5.74 -5.34
CA GLY A 25 -11.03 -4.57 -6.21
C GLY A 25 -11.13 -3.23 -5.48
N SER A 26 -11.11 -3.22 -4.14
CA SER A 26 -11.11 -1.97 -3.36
C SER A 26 -9.72 -1.34 -3.27
N THR A 27 -9.71 -0.04 -2.93
CA THR A 27 -8.49 0.73 -2.66
C THR A 27 -8.41 1.08 -1.18
N THR A 28 -7.31 0.69 -0.54
CA THR A 28 -7.00 0.94 0.87
C THR A 28 -5.86 1.94 1.00
N LEU A 29 -6.03 2.96 1.83
CA LEU A 29 -4.96 3.84 2.27
C LEU A 29 -4.49 3.43 3.66
N LEU A 30 -3.18 3.25 3.82
CA LEU A 30 -2.50 3.06 5.09
C LEU A 30 -1.69 4.31 5.40
N ILE A 31 -2.12 5.11 6.37
CA ILE A 31 -1.52 6.40 6.73
C ILE A 31 -1.03 6.40 8.18
N GLY A 32 0.03 7.14 8.46
CA GLY A 32 0.57 7.34 9.81
C GLY A 32 2.01 7.83 9.81
N PRO A 33 2.60 8.10 10.98
CA PRO A 33 3.95 8.63 11.09
C PRO A 33 5.02 7.61 10.66
N VAL A 34 6.22 8.09 10.40
CA VAL A 34 7.40 7.23 10.17
C VAL A 34 7.62 6.31 11.38
N GLY A 35 7.97 5.05 11.15
CA GLY A 35 8.21 4.07 12.22
C GLY A 35 6.95 3.33 12.72
N SER A 36 5.76 3.66 12.23
CA SER A 36 4.49 3.04 12.63
C SER A 36 4.16 1.70 11.95
N LEU A 37 5.14 1.04 11.32
CA LEU A 37 5.08 -0.28 10.69
C LEU A 37 4.26 -0.38 9.39
N LYS A 38 3.86 0.73 8.77
CA LYS A 38 3.14 0.74 7.48
C LYS A 38 3.79 -0.15 6.41
N SER A 39 5.11 -0.07 6.29
CA SER A 39 5.87 -0.85 5.31
C SER A 39 5.69 -2.35 5.51
N TYR A 40 5.72 -2.83 6.75
CA TYR A 40 5.54 -4.25 7.08
C TYR A 40 4.13 -4.73 6.77
N LEU A 41 3.11 -3.91 7.11
CA LEU A 41 1.71 -4.20 6.78
C LEU A 41 1.52 -4.33 5.27
N GLY A 42 2.07 -3.41 4.48
CA GLY A 42 2.03 -3.47 3.02
C GLY A 42 2.79 -4.67 2.45
N GLN A 43 3.94 -5.00 3.00
CA GLN A 43 4.74 -6.17 2.59
C GLN A 43 4.02 -7.49 2.91
N GLN A 44 3.35 -7.60 4.07
CA GLN A 44 2.54 -8.78 4.41
C GLN A 44 1.34 -8.93 3.47
N PHE A 45 0.71 -7.83 3.06
CA PHE A 45 -0.37 -7.85 2.06
C PHE A 45 0.09 -8.47 0.73
N ILE A 46 1.28 -8.10 0.25
CA ILE A 46 1.87 -8.70 -0.96
C ILE A 46 2.29 -10.14 -0.73
N ARG A 47 2.94 -10.44 0.42
CA ARG A 47 3.32 -11.80 0.79
C ARG A 47 2.13 -12.75 0.75
N GLU A 48 1.02 -12.34 1.35
CA GLU A 48 -0.19 -13.16 1.40
C GLU A 48 -0.72 -13.47 0.00
N GLY A 49 -0.80 -12.46 -0.89
CA GLY A 49 -1.22 -12.70 -2.26
C GLY A 49 -0.30 -13.70 -3.00
N LEU A 50 1.01 -13.52 -2.88
CA LEU A 50 1.97 -14.42 -3.51
C LEU A 50 1.88 -15.85 -2.96
N ARG A 51 1.66 -16.02 -1.64
CA ARG A 51 1.48 -17.33 -0.99
C ARG A 51 0.20 -18.05 -1.42
N THR A 52 -0.85 -17.29 -1.68
CA THR A 52 -2.14 -17.82 -2.14
C THR A 52 -2.22 -17.99 -3.67
N GLY A 53 -1.10 -17.74 -4.38
CA GLY A 53 -1.00 -17.92 -5.83
C GLY A 53 -1.51 -16.74 -6.65
N GLU A 54 -1.80 -15.60 -6.03
CA GLU A 54 -2.18 -14.39 -6.74
C GLU A 54 -0.97 -13.74 -7.40
N ARG A 55 -1.19 -13.11 -8.56
CA ARG A 55 -0.20 -12.21 -9.14
C ARG A 55 -0.24 -10.85 -8.43
N CYS A 56 0.93 -10.28 -8.15
CA CYS A 56 1.05 -9.04 -7.42
C CYS A 56 1.87 -8.00 -8.19
N ALA A 57 1.49 -6.73 -8.06
CA ALA A 57 2.26 -5.58 -8.52
C ALA A 57 2.80 -4.80 -7.31
N TYR A 58 4.10 -4.59 -7.24
CA TYR A 58 4.74 -3.77 -6.21
C TYR A 58 5.41 -2.55 -6.84
N MET A 59 4.84 -1.39 -6.64
CA MET A 59 5.36 -0.10 -7.08
C MET A 59 6.10 0.55 -5.90
N ASN A 60 7.42 0.64 -5.99
CA ASN A 60 8.25 1.11 -4.89
C ASN A 60 8.92 2.45 -5.21
N THR A 61 8.73 3.42 -4.32
CA THR A 61 9.33 4.76 -4.41
C THR A 61 10.44 4.99 -3.40
N VAL A 62 10.72 4.02 -2.52
CA VAL A 62 11.56 4.20 -1.33
C VAL A 62 12.91 3.50 -1.47
N GLN A 63 12.94 2.31 -2.07
CA GLN A 63 14.14 1.47 -2.10
C GLN A 63 14.16 0.53 -3.31
N SER A 64 15.34 -0.01 -3.63
CA SER A 64 15.51 -1.00 -4.70
C SER A 64 14.92 -2.37 -4.32
N LEU A 65 14.65 -3.21 -5.35
CA LEU A 65 14.19 -4.60 -5.15
C LEU A 65 15.14 -5.42 -4.25
N ASN A 66 16.44 -5.23 -4.39
CA ASN A 66 17.42 -5.98 -3.58
C ASN A 66 17.32 -5.64 -2.09
N LYS A 67 17.18 -4.34 -1.76
CA LYS A 67 16.99 -3.91 -0.36
C LYS A 67 15.65 -4.41 0.20
N LEU A 68 14.58 -4.29 -0.59
CA LEU A 68 13.26 -4.82 -0.23
C LEU A 68 13.32 -6.32 0.02
N ASN A 69 13.94 -7.09 -0.87
CA ASN A 69 14.05 -8.54 -0.72
C ASN A 69 14.86 -8.92 0.52
N TYR A 70 15.98 -8.24 0.78
CA TYR A 70 16.74 -8.44 2.01
C TYR A 70 15.88 -8.19 3.25
N GLN A 71 15.16 -7.09 3.29
CA GLN A 71 14.25 -6.75 4.39
C GLN A 71 13.18 -7.83 4.58
N MET A 72 12.48 -8.23 3.52
CA MET A 72 11.42 -9.25 3.61
C MET A 72 11.96 -10.63 4.02
N LYS A 73 13.16 -11.00 3.60
CA LYS A 73 13.82 -12.25 4.07
C LYS A 73 14.13 -12.22 5.55
N THR A 74 14.63 -11.11 6.06
CA THR A 74 15.02 -11.01 7.48
C THR A 74 13.82 -10.87 8.40
N THR A 75 12.81 -10.11 8.02
CA THR A 75 11.70 -9.71 8.90
C THR A 75 10.41 -10.51 8.68
N LEU A 76 10.15 -10.95 7.45
CA LEU A 76 8.94 -11.71 7.10
C LEU A 76 9.25 -13.18 6.75
N LYS A 77 10.51 -13.60 6.81
CA LYS A 77 10.99 -14.93 6.38
C LYS A 77 10.53 -15.28 4.97
N PHE A 78 10.51 -14.28 4.07
CA PHE A 78 9.95 -14.43 2.73
C PHE A 78 10.88 -13.90 1.63
N ASP A 79 11.25 -14.76 0.68
CA ASP A 79 12.09 -14.42 -0.47
C ASP A 79 11.25 -14.05 -1.69
N LEU A 80 11.42 -12.83 -2.21
CA LEU A 80 10.69 -12.34 -3.38
C LEU A 80 11.25 -12.87 -4.70
N LYS A 81 12.54 -13.24 -4.76
CA LYS A 81 13.21 -13.58 -6.02
C LYS A 81 12.50 -14.66 -6.82
N PRO A 82 12.09 -15.80 -6.24
CA PRO A 82 11.39 -16.84 -6.99
C PRO A 82 10.07 -16.37 -7.62
N TYR A 83 9.38 -15.41 -6.98
CA TYR A 83 8.12 -14.86 -7.49
C TYR A 83 8.34 -13.86 -8.62
N VAL A 84 9.44 -13.10 -8.58
CA VAL A 84 9.84 -12.21 -9.69
C VAL A 84 10.23 -13.07 -10.90
N GLU A 85 11.05 -14.08 -10.72
CA GLU A 85 11.51 -14.99 -11.78
C GLU A 85 10.35 -15.72 -12.47
N LYS A 86 9.33 -16.13 -11.69
CA LYS A 86 8.10 -16.77 -12.21
C LYS A 86 7.08 -15.78 -12.78
N GLY A 87 7.34 -14.47 -12.76
CA GLY A 87 6.39 -13.44 -13.20
C GLY A 87 5.12 -13.35 -12.34
N MET A 88 5.16 -13.87 -11.11
CA MET A 88 4.09 -13.72 -10.11
C MET A 88 4.13 -12.35 -9.42
N LEU A 89 5.33 -11.79 -9.24
CA LEU A 89 5.54 -10.44 -8.74
C LEU A 89 6.10 -9.55 -9.86
N ILE A 90 5.33 -8.54 -10.24
CA ILE A 90 5.78 -7.46 -11.11
C ILE A 90 6.24 -6.30 -10.25
N PHE A 91 7.55 -6.02 -10.27
CA PHE A 91 8.14 -4.93 -9.48
C PHE A 91 8.44 -3.71 -10.35
N SER A 92 8.05 -2.52 -9.89
CA SER A 92 8.40 -1.25 -10.50
C SER A 92 9.24 -0.42 -9.55
N ASP A 93 10.49 -0.16 -9.93
CA ASP A 93 11.40 0.72 -9.21
C ASP A 93 11.17 2.18 -9.61
N ILE A 94 10.17 2.81 -8.98
CA ILE A 94 9.88 4.24 -9.17
C ILE A 94 10.96 5.10 -8.47
N HIS A 95 11.57 4.59 -7.41
CA HIS A 95 12.67 5.26 -6.71
C HIS A 95 13.83 5.60 -7.67
N LYS A 96 14.15 4.68 -8.59
CA LYS A 96 15.17 4.94 -9.61
C LYS A 96 14.78 6.11 -10.52
N LEU A 97 13.52 6.19 -10.92
CA LEU A 97 13.01 7.30 -11.72
C LEU A 97 13.11 8.62 -10.97
N PHE A 98 12.81 8.64 -9.66
CA PHE A 98 12.97 9.83 -8.83
C PHE A 98 14.44 10.27 -8.75
N PHE A 99 15.36 9.33 -8.60
CA PHE A 99 16.79 9.64 -8.59
C PHE A 99 17.27 10.25 -9.92
N GLU A 100 16.82 9.69 -11.06
CA GLU A 100 17.13 10.24 -12.38
C GLU A 100 16.55 11.65 -12.60
N LYS A 101 15.47 11.99 -11.90
CA LYS A 101 14.76 13.28 -11.94
C LYS A 101 15.14 14.21 -10.77
N ALA A 102 16.09 13.83 -9.90
CA ALA A 102 16.42 14.58 -8.67
C ALA A 102 16.86 16.04 -8.93
N LEU A 103 17.31 16.38 -10.13
CA LEU A 103 17.74 17.74 -10.50
C LEU A 103 16.57 18.66 -10.96
N ARG A 104 15.38 18.12 -11.17
CA ARG A 104 14.18 18.89 -11.53
C ARG A 104 12.93 18.22 -10.98
N LYS A 105 11.93 19.02 -10.64
CA LYS A 105 10.61 18.50 -10.26
C LYS A 105 9.92 17.82 -11.44
N MET A 106 9.01 16.93 -11.12
CA MET A 106 8.19 16.20 -12.09
C MET A 106 7.01 17.05 -12.52
N GLU A 107 6.79 17.12 -13.82
CA GLU A 107 5.61 17.71 -14.42
C GLU A 107 4.45 16.69 -14.48
N ILE A 108 3.24 17.16 -14.81
CA ILE A 108 2.05 16.30 -14.96
C ILE A 108 2.30 15.16 -15.96
N LYS A 109 2.99 15.44 -17.07
CA LYS A 109 3.34 14.40 -18.07
C LYS A 109 4.22 13.27 -17.53
N ASP A 110 5.02 13.53 -16.49
CA ASP A 110 5.82 12.48 -15.85
C ASP A 110 4.91 11.57 -15.00
N LEU A 111 3.90 12.13 -14.32
CA LEU A 111 2.87 11.34 -13.63
C LEU A 111 2.06 10.48 -14.61
N GLU A 112 1.63 11.04 -15.74
CA GLU A 112 0.90 10.30 -16.80
C GLU A 112 1.73 9.11 -17.34
N ARG A 113 3.04 9.26 -17.47
CA ARG A 113 3.94 8.16 -17.84
C ARG A 113 3.98 7.07 -16.77
N ILE A 114 3.99 7.45 -15.48
CA ILE A 114 3.95 6.49 -14.37
C ILE A 114 2.59 5.78 -14.36
N GLU A 115 1.48 6.48 -14.53
CA GLU A 115 0.13 5.93 -14.66
C GLU A 115 0.07 4.89 -15.80
N GLY A 116 0.61 5.20 -16.96
CA GLY A 116 0.67 4.29 -18.10
C GLY A 116 1.52 3.02 -17.82
N ARG A 117 2.62 3.14 -17.05
CA ARG A 117 3.40 1.97 -16.61
C ARG A 117 2.61 1.12 -15.61
N ILE A 118 1.94 1.75 -14.65
CA ILE A 118 1.11 1.05 -13.66
C ILE A 118 -0.06 0.33 -14.35
N ALA A 119 -0.71 0.97 -15.32
CA ALA A 119 -1.78 0.33 -16.10
C ALA A 119 -1.30 -0.95 -16.81
N LYS A 120 -0.08 -0.94 -17.40
CA LYS A 120 0.53 -2.13 -17.99
C LYS A 120 0.78 -3.23 -16.96
N MET A 121 1.29 -2.87 -15.76
CA MET A 121 1.48 -3.83 -14.67
C MET A 121 0.15 -4.43 -14.22
N PHE A 122 -0.88 -3.60 -14.00
CA PHE A 122 -2.21 -4.06 -13.58
C PHE A 122 -2.89 -4.94 -14.62
N LYS A 123 -2.64 -4.68 -15.92
CA LYS A 123 -3.09 -5.58 -17.00
C LYS A 123 -2.49 -6.98 -16.85
N ILE A 124 -1.20 -7.09 -16.47
CA ILE A 124 -0.51 -8.39 -16.29
C ILE A 124 -1.02 -9.13 -15.05
N VAL A 125 -1.24 -8.40 -13.94
CA VAL A 125 -1.64 -8.97 -12.64
C VAL A 125 -3.16 -8.96 -12.43
N ARG A 126 -3.95 -8.78 -13.47
CA ARG A 126 -5.42 -8.65 -13.43
C ARG A 126 -6.07 -9.54 -12.36
N GLY A 127 -6.95 -8.96 -11.56
CA GLY A 127 -7.65 -9.64 -10.47
C GLY A 127 -6.80 -9.89 -9.21
N GLY A 128 -5.52 -9.51 -9.23
CA GLY A 128 -4.60 -9.71 -8.11
C GLY A 128 -4.45 -8.47 -7.22
N ARG A 129 -3.25 -8.30 -6.64
CA ARG A 129 -2.95 -7.22 -5.68
C ARG A 129 -1.98 -6.19 -6.24
N GLY A 130 -2.19 -4.94 -5.80
CA GLY A 130 -1.26 -3.84 -6.03
C GLY A 130 -0.83 -3.19 -4.72
N LEU A 131 0.46 -2.83 -4.60
CA LEU A 131 0.96 -2.01 -3.51
C LEU A 131 1.76 -0.85 -4.09
N LEU A 132 1.39 0.40 -3.77
CA LEU A 132 2.24 1.56 -3.97
C LEU A 132 2.82 2.01 -2.62
N HIS A 133 4.12 1.81 -2.47
CA HIS A 133 4.87 2.18 -1.27
C HIS A 133 6.05 3.09 -1.64
N SER A 134 5.93 4.40 -1.42
CA SER A 134 4.92 5.21 -0.76
C SER A 134 4.41 6.34 -1.70
N LEU A 135 3.28 6.96 -1.38
CA LEU A 135 2.83 8.21 -2.02
C LEU A 135 3.66 9.43 -1.58
N THR A 136 4.25 9.40 -0.39
CA THR A 136 4.97 10.54 0.22
C THR A 136 6.02 11.15 -0.71
N PRO A 137 6.91 10.39 -1.38
CA PRO A 137 7.92 10.99 -2.24
C PRO A 137 7.34 11.76 -3.43
N PHE A 138 6.14 11.45 -3.89
CA PHE A 138 5.52 12.21 -4.98
C PHE A 138 5.29 13.67 -4.59
N PHE A 139 4.90 13.97 -3.34
CA PHE A 139 4.70 15.34 -2.88
C PHE A 139 5.96 16.19 -2.94
N TYR A 140 7.13 15.58 -2.74
CA TYR A 140 8.41 16.28 -2.85
C TYR A 140 8.91 16.40 -4.29
N MET A 141 8.49 15.49 -5.17
CA MET A 141 9.01 15.38 -6.53
C MET A 141 8.17 16.12 -7.57
N VAL A 142 6.86 16.30 -7.35
CA VAL A 142 5.99 17.03 -8.29
C VAL A 142 6.11 18.54 -8.11
N GLU A 143 5.86 19.29 -9.19
CA GLU A 143 5.78 20.75 -9.14
C GLU A 143 4.54 21.21 -8.38
N GLU A 144 3.41 20.57 -8.64
CA GLU A 144 2.12 20.87 -8.02
C GLU A 144 1.66 19.72 -7.12
N GLU A 145 1.73 19.91 -5.80
CA GLU A 145 1.29 18.89 -4.83
C GLU A 145 -0.16 18.44 -5.03
N LYS A 146 -1.03 19.33 -5.55
CA LYS A 146 -2.44 19.04 -5.88
C LYS A 146 -2.59 17.98 -6.97
N ALA A 147 -1.55 17.70 -7.75
CA ALA A 147 -1.55 16.62 -8.74
C ALA A 147 -1.54 15.22 -8.09
N VAL A 148 -1.05 15.08 -6.84
CA VAL A 148 -0.97 13.77 -6.16
C VAL A 148 -2.35 13.19 -5.84
N PRO A 149 -3.33 13.91 -5.26
CA PRO A 149 -4.69 13.40 -5.10
C PRO A 149 -5.33 12.98 -6.43
N ARG A 150 -5.14 13.75 -7.52
CA ARG A 150 -5.61 13.37 -8.86
C ARG A 150 -4.95 12.06 -9.32
N PHE A 151 -3.66 11.92 -9.14
CA PHE A 151 -2.93 10.69 -9.44
C PHE A 151 -3.54 9.49 -8.69
N VAL A 152 -3.90 9.64 -7.40
CA VAL A 152 -4.57 8.59 -6.63
C VAL A 152 -5.94 8.23 -7.22
N GLN A 153 -6.73 9.21 -7.67
CA GLN A 153 -8.02 8.94 -8.36
C GLN A 153 -7.81 8.14 -9.64
N VAL A 154 -6.81 8.50 -10.46
CA VAL A 154 -6.47 7.78 -11.69
C VAL A 154 -6.02 6.36 -11.36
N LEU A 155 -5.17 6.16 -10.35
CA LEU A 155 -4.75 4.83 -9.90
C LEU A 155 -5.93 3.97 -9.46
N LYS A 156 -6.87 4.53 -8.69
CA LYS A 156 -8.09 3.84 -8.28
C LYS A 156 -8.93 3.41 -9.50
N ALA A 157 -9.10 4.30 -10.48
CA ALA A 157 -9.84 3.97 -11.70
C ALA A 157 -9.16 2.85 -12.51
N ILE A 158 -7.84 2.92 -12.66
CA ILE A 158 -7.06 1.85 -13.35
C ILE A 158 -7.16 0.54 -12.56
N ALA A 159 -7.00 0.58 -11.23
CA ALA A 159 -7.13 -0.60 -10.38
C ALA A 159 -8.52 -1.26 -10.54
N GLY A 160 -9.59 -0.46 -10.49
CA GLY A 160 -10.95 -0.93 -10.70
C GLY A 160 -11.17 -1.58 -12.08
N ALA A 161 -10.62 -0.98 -13.16
CA ALA A 161 -10.73 -1.53 -14.53
C ALA A 161 -10.06 -2.90 -14.68
N TYR A 162 -9.04 -3.21 -13.87
CA TYR A 162 -8.35 -4.49 -13.90
C TYR A 162 -8.69 -5.40 -12.71
N GLY A 163 -9.61 -5.01 -11.83
CA GLY A 163 -10.01 -5.77 -10.65
C GLY A 163 -8.90 -5.92 -9.59
N ILE A 164 -7.99 -4.95 -9.52
CA ILE A 164 -6.86 -4.96 -8.58
C ILE A 164 -7.31 -4.51 -7.19
N THR A 165 -7.03 -5.30 -6.17
CA THR A 165 -7.11 -4.85 -4.78
C THR A 165 -5.86 -4.06 -4.45
N LEU A 166 -6.02 -2.73 -4.30
CA LEU A 166 -4.91 -1.78 -4.23
C LEU A 166 -4.68 -1.30 -2.79
N LEU A 167 -3.42 -1.36 -2.33
CA LEU A 167 -2.98 -0.74 -1.08
C LEU A 167 -2.02 0.41 -1.40
N LEU A 168 -2.25 1.55 -0.78
CA LEU A 168 -1.41 2.75 -0.86
C LEU A 168 -0.85 3.05 0.53
N THR A 169 0.40 3.48 0.63
CA THR A 169 0.96 3.98 1.90
C THR A 169 1.28 5.46 1.81
N LEU A 170 1.10 6.18 2.91
CA LEU A 170 1.34 7.62 3.03
C LEU A 170 1.90 7.95 4.42
N ASP A 171 2.92 8.80 4.48
CA ASP A 171 3.38 9.33 5.76
C ASP A 171 2.51 10.53 6.15
N GLU A 172 1.94 10.48 7.36
CA GLU A 172 1.12 11.54 7.93
C GLU A 172 1.96 12.76 8.25
N GLY A 173 1.43 13.95 7.95
CA GLY A 173 2.10 15.22 8.23
C GLY A 173 3.19 15.60 7.22
N ALA A 174 3.46 14.78 6.21
CA ALA A 174 4.43 15.11 5.15
C ALA A 174 3.87 16.09 4.11
N GLN A 175 2.55 16.26 4.06
CA GLN A 175 1.81 17.16 3.19
C GLN A 175 0.70 17.88 3.98
N SER A 176 0.03 18.86 3.36
CA SER A 176 -1.06 19.58 4.04
C SER A 176 -2.23 18.66 4.39
N ARG A 177 -2.88 18.92 5.53
CA ARG A 177 -4.08 18.18 5.97
C ARG A 177 -5.17 18.14 4.90
N TYR A 178 -5.33 19.22 4.12
CA TYR A 178 -6.30 19.29 3.04
C TYR A 178 -6.04 18.21 1.97
N LEU A 179 -4.79 18.00 1.59
CA LEU A 179 -4.41 16.99 0.59
C LEU A 179 -4.56 15.57 1.16
N GLU A 180 -4.24 15.36 2.43
CA GLU A 180 -4.46 14.08 3.11
C GLU A 180 -5.94 13.69 3.14
N GLU A 181 -6.82 14.62 3.57
CA GLU A 181 -8.26 14.37 3.61
C GLU A 181 -8.83 14.11 2.20
N GLY A 182 -8.31 14.81 1.18
CA GLY A 182 -8.63 14.52 -0.21
C GLY A 182 -8.31 13.07 -0.59
N ILE A 183 -7.11 12.58 -0.28
CA ILE A 183 -6.71 11.19 -0.57
C ILE A 183 -7.56 10.19 0.23
N LYS A 184 -7.79 10.44 1.53
CA LYS A 184 -8.64 9.59 2.38
C LYS A 184 -10.05 9.46 1.81
N SER A 185 -10.62 10.56 1.27
CA SER A 185 -11.97 10.56 0.71
C SER A 185 -12.10 9.64 -0.52
N PHE A 186 -11.06 9.50 -1.33
CA PHE A 186 -11.05 8.67 -2.54
C PHE A 186 -10.89 7.18 -2.26
N CYS A 187 -10.31 6.81 -1.11
CA CYS A 187 -10.08 5.40 -0.76
C CYS A 187 -11.33 4.76 -0.16
N ASP A 188 -11.51 3.47 -0.40
CA ASP A 188 -12.63 2.68 0.12
C ASP A 188 -12.41 2.31 1.58
N TYR A 189 -11.15 2.06 1.94
CA TYR A 189 -10.68 1.81 3.30
C TYR A 189 -9.59 2.81 3.67
N VAL A 190 -9.59 3.25 4.92
CA VAL A 190 -8.51 4.06 5.50
C VAL A 190 -8.10 3.43 6.82
N LEU A 191 -6.85 3.01 6.90
CA LEU A 191 -6.21 2.46 8.09
C LEU A 191 -5.20 3.50 8.59
N ALA A 192 -5.38 3.98 9.81
CA ALA A 192 -4.41 4.87 10.45
C ALA A 192 -3.50 4.08 11.38
N THR A 193 -2.22 4.38 11.34
CA THR A 193 -1.23 3.88 12.30
C THR A 193 -0.69 5.04 13.13
N ASN A 194 -0.23 4.77 14.34
CA ASN A 194 0.37 5.75 15.23
C ASN A 194 1.51 5.13 16.03
N VAL A 195 2.35 5.99 16.59
CA VAL A 195 3.36 5.63 17.60
C VAL A 195 3.10 6.51 18.82
N THR A 196 2.77 5.89 19.95
CA THR A 196 2.54 6.63 21.21
C THR A 196 3.84 7.19 21.79
N GLU A 197 3.77 8.11 22.73
CA GLU A 197 4.95 8.64 23.46
C GLU A 197 5.75 7.52 24.12
N GLY A 198 5.09 6.44 24.58
CA GLY A 198 5.73 5.25 25.13
C GLY A 198 6.31 4.29 24.09
N GLY A 199 6.26 4.62 22.79
CA GLY A 199 6.81 3.82 21.71
C GLY A 199 5.92 2.65 21.27
N MET A 200 4.72 2.50 21.81
CA MET A 200 3.75 1.50 21.34
C MET A 200 3.24 1.90 19.95
N ARG A 201 3.10 0.91 19.08
CA ARG A 201 2.56 1.10 17.73
C ARG A 201 1.12 0.67 17.70
N MET A 202 0.28 1.52 17.14
CA MET A 202 -1.17 1.37 17.14
C MET A 202 -1.72 1.42 15.72
N LEU A 203 -2.84 0.74 15.49
CA LEU A 203 -3.63 0.80 14.26
C LEU A 203 -5.10 0.96 14.59
N ARG A 204 -5.80 1.74 13.79
CA ARG A 204 -7.28 1.76 13.79
C ARG A 204 -7.83 1.81 12.37
N VAL A 205 -9.05 1.32 12.22
CA VAL A 205 -9.83 1.45 10.99
C VAL A 205 -10.57 2.79 11.03
N VAL A 206 -10.16 3.77 10.21
CA VAL A 206 -10.78 5.10 10.14
C VAL A 206 -11.98 5.11 9.22
N LYS A 207 -11.89 4.33 8.12
CA LYS A 207 -12.94 4.20 7.10
C LYS A 207 -12.97 2.78 6.59
N SER A 208 -14.18 2.25 6.43
CA SER A 208 -14.42 0.92 5.87
C SER A 208 -15.75 0.92 5.10
N LEU A 209 -15.89 -0.01 4.16
CA LEU A 209 -17.16 -0.29 3.48
C LEU A 209 -18.11 -1.16 4.33
N THR A 210 -17.65 -1.64 5.48
CA THR A 210 -18.42 -2.46 6.42
C THR A 210 -18.38 -1.88 7.83
N LYS A 211 -19.21 -2.40 8.73
CA LYS A 211 -19.15 -2.04 10.15
C LYS A 211 -17.75 -2.33 10.70
N HIS A 212 -17.22 -1.42 11.44
CA HIS A 212 -15.94 -1.51 12.13
C HIS A 212 -16.00 -0.67 13.41
N ASP A 213 -15.08 -0.95 14.34
CA ASP A 213 -14.85 -0.05 15.48
C ASP A 213 -13.90 1.09 15.09
N LEU A 214 -13.78 2.08 15.95
CA LEU A 214 -12.87 3.21 15.80
C LEU A 214 -11.74 3.17 16.85
N GLU A 215 -11.61 2.03 17.55
CA GLU A 215 -10.61 1.87 18.60
C GLU A 215 -9.20 1.72 18.03
N TRP A 216 -8.23 2.07 18.87
CA TRP A 216 -6.84 1.85 18.58
C TRP A 216 -6.41 0.47 19.08
N HIS A 217 -5.87 -0.34 18.20
CA HIS A 217 -5.36 -1.68 18.46
C HIS A 217 -3.84 -1.68 18.40
N GLU A 218 -3.18 -2.38 19.31
CA GLU A 218 -1.72 -2.48 19.30
C GLU A 218 -1.22 -3.30 18.11
N ILE A 219 -0.12 -2.83 17.49
CA ILE A 219 0.65 -3.60 16.50
C ILE A 219 1.94 -4.05 17.15
N SER A 220 2.19 -5.33 17.14
CA SER A 220 3.41 -5.92 17.67
C SER A 220 4.13 -6.76 16.62
N PHE A 221 5.46 -6.88 16.75
CA PHE A 221 6.25 -7.82 15.97
C PHE A 221 5.96 -9.26 16.41
N VAL A 222 5.91 -10.14 15.43
CA VAL A 222 5.91 -11.60 15.61
C VAL A 222 7.06 -12.18 14.79
N GLU A 223 7.31 -13.50 14.90
CA GLU A 223 8.45 -14.17 14.29
C GLU A 223 8.58 -13.91 12.77
N ASP A 224 7.46 -13.84 12.07
CA ASP A 224 7.41 -13.69 10.60
C ASP A 224 6.64 -12.45 10.14
N GLY A 225 6.66 -11.38 10.93
CA GLY A 225 6.02 -10.12 10.56
C GLY A 225 5.46 -9.30 11.71
N VAL A 226 4.26 -8.77 11.49
CA VAL A 226 3.52 -8.01 12.51
C VAL A 226 2.10 -8.54 12.63
N ARG A 227 1.51 -8.36 13.81
CA ARG A 227 0.11 -8.65 14.10
C ARG A 227 -0.58 -7.46 14.73
N VAL A 228 -1.89 -7.37 14.57
CA VAL A 228 -2.76 -6.45 15.31
C VAL A 228 -3.41 -7.24 16.44
N GLN A 229 -3.37 -6.71 17.65
CA GLN A 229 -4.03 -7.32 18.80
C GLN A 229 -5.52 -6.92 18.77
N VAL A 230 -6.38 -7.90 18.67
CA VAL A 230 -7.83 -7.74 18.79
C VAL A 230 -8.19 -8.19 20.20
N GLY A 231 -8.91 -7.33 20.96
CA GLY A 231 -9.32 -7.60 22.34
C GLY A 231 -10.37 -8.71 22.43
#